data_a59a3f882673e148dec0679ffb7eb7be
#
_entry.id   a59a3f882673e148dec0679ffb7eb7be
#
_cell.length_a   1.000
_cell.length_b   1.000
_cell.length_c   1.000
_cell.angle_alpha   90.00
_cell.angle_beta   90.00
_cell.angle_gamma   90.00
#
_symmetry.space_group_name_H-M   'P 1'
#
loop_
_entity.id
_entity.type
_entity.pdbx_description
1 polymer ?
#
loop_
_entity_poly.entity_id
_entity_poly.type
_entity_poly.pdbx_seq_one_letter_code
_entity_poly.pdbx_strand_id
1 'polypeptide(L)'
;DRVFFVCKDEKHIMLKTETDNYFDYYSYSVQLDNEKLTYYFEVRVGRIDCYYDTRGVCKDINEYYHFQLIPGFKTPDWAKGAVFYQIYVDRFYNGDPSNDVLSNEYQYIGDKTVKVEDWNKYPAAMGVREFYGGDLQGVLDKMDYLQDLGVDVIYFNPLFVSPSNHKYDIQDYDYIDPHVGVIVHDEGELLHPDQKENRFASRYIERVSDKRNLEASNELFARVVKEAHARGMKVILDGVFNHCGSFNKWMDRERIYENAPGYEKGAYVAQDSPYHNYFHFHDNHKWPYNGSYDGWWGHDTLPKLNYENSQQLEDYILYIARKWVAEPYHVDGWRLDVAADLGHTPEYNHYFWKEFRRVVKMANPDAIVLAEHYGSPKDWLQGDEWDTVMNYDAFMEPVTWFLTGMQKHSDDYREDLRGNADSFWGAMQHHGASFTTPSLQVAMNELSNHDHSRFLTRTNQTVGRLVSLGRAAASEGIRYGVFRAAVMVQMTWPGAPTIYYGDEAGMCGWTDPDNRRPYPWGKENLEMIEFHRYMGGIHNRIPALKRGSVIKLLAGNHLIAYGRMHGKYKAA
;
A
#
# COMPACT_ATOMS: atom_id res chain seq x y z
N ASP A 1 -18.20 -39.51 15.00
CA ASP A 1 -18.07 -38.05 14.92
C ASP A 1 -19.00 -37.52 13.82
N ARG A 2 -19.56 -36.36 14.02
CA ARG A 2 -20.46 -35.74 13.07
C ARG A 2 -20.06 -34.28 12.90
N VAL A 3 -20.04 -33.81 11.67
CA VAL A 3 -19.81 -32.40 11.32
C VAL A 3 -21.02 -31.88 10.57
N PHE A 4 -21.49 -30.71 10.96
CA PHE A 4 -22.61 -30.05 10.32
C PHE A 4 -22.16 -28.71 9.75
N PHE A 5 -22.55 -28.46 8.52
CA PHE A 5 -22.55 -27.12 7.92
C PHE A 5 -23.84 -26.41 8.36
N VAL A 6 -23.72 -25.26 9.01
CA VAL A 6 -24.87 -24.53 9.54
C VAL A 6 -24.98 -23.18 8.84
N CYS A 7 -26.10 -22.94 8.19
CA CYS A 7 -26.42 -21.69 7.51
C CYS A 7 -27.94 -21.42 7.59
N LYS A 8 -28.34 -20.15 7.68
CA LYS A 8 -29.75 -19.73 7.76
C LYS A 8 -30.54 -20.54 8.80
N ASP A 9 -29.90 -20.82 9.96
CA ASP A 9 -30.46 -21.63 11.08
C ASP A 9 -30.75 -23.10 10.75
N GLU A 10 -30.34 -23.56 9.57
CA GLU A 10 -30.47 -24.97 9.14
C GLU A 10 -29.14 -25.71 9.30
N LYS A 11 -29.22 -26.96 9.78
CA LYS A 11 -28.07 -27.84 9.95
C LYS A 11 -28.05 -28.92 8.86
N HIS A 12 -26.96 -28.94 8.10
CA HIS A 12 -26.77 -29.94 7.05
C HIS A 12 -25.58 -30.85 7.42
N ILE A 13 -25.83 -32.15 7.48
CA ILE A 13 -24.77 -33.11 7.80
C ILE A 13 -23.73 -33.14 6.67
N MET A 14 -22.48 -33.08 7.03
CA MET A 14 -21.37 -33.18 6.08
C MET A 14 -20.94 -34.62 5.89
N LEU A 15 -20.53 -34.98 4.68
CA LEU A 15 -20.02 -36.30 4.38
C LEU A 15 -18.53 -36.38 4.65
N LYS A 16 -18.10 -37.42 5.36
CA LYS A 16 -16.69 -37.75 5.50
C LYS A 16 -16.18 -38.31 4.16
N THR A 17 -15.28 -37.61 3.52
CA THR A 17 -14.80 -37.92 2.16
C THR A 17 -13.44 -38.58 2.13
N GLU A 18 -12.58 -38.29 3.12
CA GLU A 18 -11.22 -38.80 3.17
C GLU A 18 -10.75 -38.87 4.62
N THR A 19 -9.74 -39.72 4.89
CA THR A 19 -9.01 -39.79 6.16
C THR A 19 -7.53 -39.95 5.85
N ASP A 20 -6.68 -39.19 6.52
CA ASP A 20 -5.23 -39.43 6.53
C ASP A 20 -4.75 -39.77 7.96
N ASN A 21 -3.43 -39.81 8.19
CA ASN A 21 -2.87 -40.16 9.50
C ASN A 21 -3.19 -39.14 10.60
N TYR A 22 -3.67 -37.96 10.27
CA TYR A 22 -3.84 -36.83 11.19
C TYR A 22 -5.25 -36.25 11.19
N PHE A 23 -6.01 -36.37 10.08
CA PHE A 23 -7.27 -35.67 9.89
C PHE A 23 -8.32 -36.50 9.18
N ASP A 24 -9.56 -36.24 9.56
CA ASP A 24 -10.76 -36.61 8.82
C ASP A 24 -11.23 -35.41 8.01
N TYR A 25 -11.55 -35.63 6.75
CA TYR A 25 -12.02 -34.59 5.84
C TYR A 25 -13.53 -34.72 5.61
N TYR A 26 -14.24 -33.62 5.80
CA TYR A 26 -15.67 -33.55 5.60
C TYR A 26 -15.99 -32.55 4.51
N SER A 27 -16.98 -32.85 3.67
CA SER A 27 -17.44 -31.93 2.63
C SER A 27 -18.95 -31.82 2.60
N TYR A 28 -19.41 -30.66 2.20
CA TYR A 28 -20.80 -30.38 1.90
C TYR A 28 -20.85 -29.44 0.69
N SER A 29 -21.72 -29.72 -0.27
CA SER A 29 -21.92 -28.87 -1.45
C SER A 29 -23.18 -28.04 -1.26
N VAL A 30 -23.01 -26.71 -1.37
CA VAL A 30 -24.11 -25.76 -1.31
C VAL A 30 -24.23 -25.04 -2.64
N GLN A 31 -25.46 -24.91 -3.13
CA GLN A 31 -25.73 -24.05 -4.27
C GLN A 31 -25.97 -22.64 -3.76
N LEU A 32 -25.21 -21.70 -4.29
CA LEU A 32 -25.39 -20.27 -3.97
C LEU A 32 -26.34 -19.65 -4.98
N ASP A 33 -27.32 -18.93 -4.48
CA ASP A 33 -28.10 -17.96 -5.24
C ASP A 33 -27.28 -16.66 -5.39
N ASN A 34 -27.91 -15.55 -5.71
CA ASN A 34 -27.24 -14.25 -5.82
C ASN A 34 -27.02 -13.55 -4.45
N GLU A 35 -27.37 -14.23 -3.36
CA GLU A 35 -27.25 -13.68 -2.01
C GLU A 35 -26.01 -14.20 -1.30
N LYS A 36 -25.40 -13.32 -0.48
CA LYS A 36 -24.33 -13.68 0.42
C LYS A 36 -24.79 -14.72 1.42
N LEU A 37 -23.98 -15.74 1.65
CA LEU A 37 -24.21 -16.79 2.63
C LEU A 37 -23.26 -16.63 3.81
N THR A 38 -23.80 -16.60 5.03
CA THR A 38 -23.03 -16.71 6.27
C THR A 38 -23.19 -18.11 6.87
N TYR A 39 -22.09 -18.67 7.38
CA TYR A 39 -22.11 -20.03 7.90
C TYR A 39 -21.03 -20.27 8.96
N TYR A 40 -21.22 -21.35 9.71
CA TYR A 40 -20.23 -21.92 10.62
C TYR A 40 -20.38 -23.45 10.63
N PHE A 41 -19.48 -24.13 11.33
CA PHE A 41 -19.56 -25.58 11.48
C PHE A 41 -19.86 -25.95 12.94
N GLU A 42 -20.72 -26.93 13.14
CA GLU A 42 -20.90 -27.61 14.41
C GLU A 42 -20.23 -28.97 14.35
N VAL A 43 -19.38 -29.27 15.33
CA VAL A 43 -18.59 -30.51 15.39
C VAL A 43 -18.95 -31.27 16.66
N ARG A 44 -19.39 -32.52 16.50
CA ARG A 44 -19.73 -33.43 17.60
C ARG A 44 -18.79 -34.60 17.63
N VAL A 45 -18.03 -34.71 18.74
CA VAL A 45 -17.07 -35.79 18.95
C VAL A 45 -17.39 -36.48 20.27
N GLY A 46 -18.01 -37.65 20.20
CA GLY A 46 -18.48 -38.36 21.38
C GLY A 46 -19.54 -37.56 22.16
N ARG A 47 -19.16 -37.03 23.33
CA ARG A 47 -20.03 -36.19 24.20
C ARG A 47 -19.66 -34.70 24.14
N ILE A 48 -18.73 -34.33 23.28
CA ILE A 48 -18.24 -32.95 23.14
C ILE A 48 -18.90 -32.32 21.92
N ASP A 49 -19.59 -31.24 22.13
CA ASP A 49 -20.08 -30.36 21.08
C ASP A 49 -19.21 -29.09 21.07
N CYS A 50 -18.68 -28.74 19.91
CA CYS A 50 -17.96 -27.48 19.69
C CYS A 50 -18.33 -26.89 18.32
N TYR A 51 -17.93 -25.65 18.12
CA TYR A 51 -18.17 -24.94 16.87
C TYR A 51 -16.83 -24.59 16.21
N TYR A 52 -16.88 -24.35 14.92
CA TYR A 52 -15.75 -23.89 14.15
C TYR A 52 -16.20 -22.71 13.27
N ASP A 53 -15.58 -21.56 13.48
CA ASP A 53 -15.82 -20.33 12.73
C ASP A 53 -14.46 -19.64 12.41
N THR A 54 -14.46 -18.37 12.04
CA THR A 54 -13.22 -17.63 11.71
C THR A 54 -12.22 -17.57 12.87
N ARG A 55 -12.64 -17.81 14.10
CA ARG A 55 -11.75 -17.93 15.28
C ARG A 55 -11.06 -19.30 15.38
N GLY A 56 -11.51 -20.28 14.59
CA GLY A 56 -11.16 -21.68 14.76
C GLY A 56 -12.15 -22.41 15.67
N VAL A 57 -11.67 -23.37 16.48
CA VAL A 57 -12.52 -24.13 17.41
C VAL A 57 -12.96 -23.22 18.57
N CYS A 58 -14.27 -23.15 18.81
CA CYS A 58 -14.86 -22.34 19.87
C CYS A 58 -16.02 -23.07 20.56
N LYS A 59 -16.39 -22.58 21.76
CA LYS A 59 -17.46 -23.15 22.59
C LYS A 59 -18.79 -22.39 22.46
N ASP A 60 -18.74 -21.20 21.90
CA ASP A 60 -19.88 -20.29 21.74
C ASP A 60 -20.06 -19.90 20.27
N ILE A 61 -21.25 -19.51 19.91
CA ILE A 61 -21.59 -18.99 18.60
C ILE A 61 -21.68 -17.47 18.69
N ASN A 62 -21.04 -16.79 17.75
CA ASN A 62 -21.14 -15.35 17.58
C ASN A 62 -21.16 -15.03 16.09
N GLU A 63 -22.24 -14.44 15.61
CA GLU A 63 -22.46 -14.15 14.19
C GLU A 63 -21.36 -13.29 13.56
N TYR A 64 -20.72 -12.43 14.34
CA TYR A 64 -19.59 -11.61 13.87
C TYR A 64 -18.44 -12.46 13.29
N TYR A 65 -18.25 -13.68 13.80
CA TYR A 65 -17.17 -14.59 13.39
C TYR A 65 -17.61 -15.66 12.38
N HIS A 66 -18.83 -15.61 11.88
CA HIS A 66 -19.27 -16.57 10.86
C HIS A 66 -18.45 -16.37 9.57
N PHE A 67 -18.16 -17.48 8.89
CA PHE A 67 -17.61 -17.44 7.54
C PHE A 67 -18.61 -16.82 6.56
N GLN A 68 -18.10 -16.25 5.49
CA GLN A 68 -18.93 -15.62 4.45
C GLN A 68 -18.54 -16.14 3.07
N LEU A 69 -19.56 -16.50 2.27
CA LEU A 69 -19.44 -16.75 0.85
C LEU A 69 -20.17 -15.65 0.09
N ILE A 70 -19.48 -15.01 -0.81
CA ILE A 70 -20.04 -13.95 -1.66
C ILE A 70 -20.08 -14.47 -3.09
N PRO A 71 -21.29 -14.65 -3.69
CA PRO A 71 -21.41 -15.15 -5.05
C PRO A 71 -20.66 -14.28 -6.06
N GLY A 72 -19.91 -14.93 -6.94
CA GLY A 72 -19.14 -14.26 -7.99
C GLY A 72 -17.89 -13.47 -7.52
N PHE A 73 -17.66 -13.35 -6.22
CA PHE A 73 -16.46 -12.68 -5.70
C PHE A 73 -15.26 -13.61 -5.70
N LYS A 74 -14.20 -13.14 -6.31
CA LYS A 74 -12.88 -13.77 -6.26
C LYS A 74 -11.79 -12.70 -6.30
N THR A 75 -10.66 -12.99 -5.68
CA THR A 75 -9.45 -12.19 -5.79
C THR A 75 -8.49 -12.80 -6.81
N PRO A 76 -7.58 -12.03 -7.41
CA PRO A 76 -6.62 -12.56 -8.38
C PRO A 76 -5.79 -13.71 -7.80
N ASP A 77 -5.71 -14.82 -8.50
CA ASP A 77 -4.97 -16.00 -8.03
C ASP A 77 -3.46 -15.74 -7.86
N TRP A 78 -2.88 -14.91 -8.73
CA TRP A 78 -1.48 -14.53 -8.65
C TRP A 78 -1.12 -13.78 -7.36
N ALA A 79 -2.10 -13.07 -6.76
CA ALA A 79 -1.89 -12.26 -5.57
C ALA A 79 -1.95 -13.07 -4.25
N LYS A 80 -2.56 -14.27 -4.28
CA LYS A 80 -2.74 -15.09 -3.07
C LYS A 80 -1.40 -15.55 -2.51
N GLY A 81 -1.02 -15.00 -1.36
CA GLY A 81 0.25 -15.27 -0.73
C GLY A 81 1.46 -14.82 -1.55
N ALA A 82 1.30 -13.87 -2.48
CA ALA A 82 2.41 -13.32 -3.25
C ALA A 82 3.34 -12.49 -2.35
N VAL A 83 4.64 -12.53 -2.62
CA VAL A 83 5.63 -11.70 -1.93
C VAL A 83 5.70 -10.34 -2.62
N PHE A 84 5.23 -9.31 -1.95
CA PHE A 84 5.25 -7.93 -2.43
C PHE A 84 6.53 -7.24 -1.96
N TYR A 85 6.99 -6.30 -2.77
CA TYR A 85 8.11 -5.42 -2.44
C TYR A 85 7.71 -3.97 -2.74
N GLN A 86 7.65 -3.14 -1.69
CA GLN A 86 7.31 -1.73 -1.80
C GLN A 86 8.54 -0.90 -2.09
N ILE A 87 8.50 -0.14 -3.18
CA ILE A 87 9.59 0.74 -3.61
C ILE A 87 9.17 2.21 -3.43
N TYR A 88 9.94 2.93 -2.60
CA TYR A 88 9.96 4.39 -2.56
C TYR A 88 11.05 4.85 -3.53
N VAL A 89 10.65 5.25 -4.74
CA VAL A 89 11.55 5.31 -5.90
C VAL A 89 12.72 6.25 -5.70
N ASP A 90 12.48 7.46 -5.18
CA ASP A 90 13.55 8.46 -4.93
C ASP A 90 14.71 7.92 -4.07
N ARG A 91 14.45 6.88 -3.27
CA ARG A 91 15.39 6.32 -2.28
C ARG A 91 15.87 4.91 -2.62
N PHE A 92 15.56 4.39 -3.80
CA PHE A 92 15.91 3.02 -4.15
C PHE A 92 17.23 2.91 -4.90
N TYR A 93 17.33 3.45 -6.11
CA TYR A 93 18.57 3.49 -6.89
C TYR A 93 18.48 4.53 -8.02
N ASN A 94 19.53 5.34 -8.17
CA ASN A 94 19.63 6.31 -9.25
C ASN A 94 20.30 5.64 -10.48
N GLY A 95 19.53 5.37 -11.52
CA GLY A 95 19.99 4.77 -12.76
C GLY A 95 20.28 5.79 -13.86
N ASP A 96 19.68 6.98 -13.79
CA ASP A 96 19.85 8.06 -14.77
C ASP A 96 19.95 9.43 -14.10
N PRO A 97 21.14 9.88 -13.73
CA PRO A 97 21.31 11.19 -13.06
C PRO A 97 20.85 12.40 -13.88
N SER A 98 20.59 12.24 -15.19
CA SER A 98 20.12 13.34 -16.05
C SER A 98 18.70 13.79 -15.74
N ASN A 99 17.90 12.95 -15.08
CA ASN A 99 16.52 13.27 -14.66
C ASN A 99 16.42 13.82 -13.24
N ASP A 100 17.50 13.90 -12.49
CA ASP A 100 17.48 14.30 -11.08
C ASP A 100 16.81 15.67 -10.89
N VAL A 101 16.02 15.80 -9.81
CA VAL A 101 15.61 17.12 -9.32
C VAL A 101 16.85 17.89 -8.89
N LEU A 102 17.00 19.09 -9.41
CA LEU A 102 18.17 19.94 -9.14
C LEU A 102 17.94 20.83 -7.93
N SER A 103 19.02 21.20 -7.25
CA SER A 103 18.96 22.26 -6.24
C SER A 103 18.49 23.55 -6.88
N ASN A 104 17.55 24.26 -6.24
CA ASN A 104 16.92 25.47 -6.75
C ASN A 104 16.10 25.29 -8.04
N GLU A 105 15.67 24.09 -8.36
CA GLU A 105 14.85 23.86 -9.55
C GLU A 105 13.46 24.48 -9.41
N TYR A 106 12.86 24.37 -8.24
CA TYR A 106 11.61 25.02 -7.85
C TYR A 106 11.54 25.20 -6.35
N GLN A 107 10.46 25.82 -5.88
CA GLN A 107 10.19 26.01 -4.45
C GLN A 107 9.07 25.09 -4.00
N TYR A 108 9.25 24.43 -2.84
CA TYR A 108 8.26 23.55 -2.25
C TYR A 108 8.20 23.77 -0.74
N ILE A 109 6.98 24.03 -0.22
CA ILE A 109 6.74 24.33 1.20
C ILE A 109 7.74 25.36 1.75
N GLY A 110 7.73 26.55 1.13
CA GLY A 110 8.43 27.73 1.63
C GLY A 110 9.93 27.78 1.40
N ASP A 111 10.56 26.81 0.74
CA ASP A 111 11.97 26.84 0.40
C ASP A 111 12.26 26.07 -0.89
N LYS A 112 13.46 26.23 -1.42
CA LYS A 112 13.90 25.63 -2.68
C LYS A 112 14.26 24.16 -2.52
N THR A 113 14.10 23.41 -3.60
CA THR A 113 14.52 22.01 -3.70
C THR A 113 16.02 21.85 -3.49
N VAL A 114 16.41 20.69 -2.96
CA VAL A 114 17.80 20.31 -2.69
C VAL A 114 18.07 18.95 -3.33
N LYS A 115 19.03 18.91 -4.26
CA LYS A 115 19.61 17.65 -4.73
C LYS A 115 20.60 17.15 -3.68
N VAL A 116 20.40 15.91 -3.21
CA VAL A 116 21.32 15.27 -2.27
C VAL A 116 22.47 14.66 -3.07
N GLU A 117 23.69 15.13 -2.84
CA GLU A 117 24.88 14.67 -3.55
C GLU A 117 25.46 13.37 -2.98
N ASP A 118 25.34 13.18 -1.66
CA ASP A 118 25.78 11.95 -1.00
C ASP A 118 24.61 11.00 -0.79
N TRP A 119 24.56 9.92 -1.58
CA TRP A 119 23.55 8.88 -1.45
C TRP A 119 23.44 8.29 -0.04
N ASN A 120 24.51 8.29 0.75
CA ASN A 120 24.52 7.72 2.10
C ASN A 120 24.08 8.72 3.19
N LYS A 121 23.77 9.96 2.83
CA LYS A 121 23.20 10.93 3.76
C LYS A 121 21.83 10.46 4.24
N TYR A 122 21.55 10.57 5.53
CA TYR A 122 20.20 10.31 6.04
C TYR A 122 19.29 11.53 5.90
N PRO A 123 17.96 11.32 5.75
CA PRO A 123 17.00 12.41 5.58
C PRO A 123 17.04 13.43 6.72
N ALA A 124 16.90 14.70 6.41
CA ALA A 124 16.68 15.76 7.38
C ALA A 124 15.22 15.74 7.89
N ALA A 125 14.96 16.42 9.02
CA ALA A 125 13.61 16.55 9.57
C ALA A 125 12.61 17.18 8.58
N MET A 126 13.07 18.11 7.74
CA MET A 126 12.34 18.69 6.61
C MET A 126 12.76 18.06 5.28
N GLY A 127 12.87 16.73 5.25
CA GLY A 127 13.33 15.96 4.11
C GLY A 127 12.43 15.97 2.88
N VAL A 128 11.26 16.58 2.94
CA VAL A 128 10.29 16.68 1.85
C VAL A 128 10.83 17.41 0.61
N ARG A 129 11.83 18.27 0.77
CA ARG A 129 12.51 19.02 -0.32
C ARG A 129 13.81 18.37 -0.78
N GLU A 130 14.23 17.30 -0.14
CA GLU A 130 15.45 16.57 -0.48
C GLU A 130 15.17 15.48 -1.50
N PHE A 131 15.94 15.44 -2.57
CA PHE A 131 15.82 14.45 -3.63
C PHE A 131 17.14 13.69 -3.79
N TYR A 132 17.07 12.37 -3.70
CA TYR A 132 18.23 11.48 -3.85
C TYR A 132 18.43 11.03 -5.29
N GLY A 133 17.40 11.15 -6.11
CA GLY A 133 17.48 10.87 -7.55
C GLY A 133 17.21 9.41 -7.92
N GLY A 134 16.72 8.57 -7.03
CA GLY A 134 16.22 7.26 -7.41
C GLY A 134 15.15 7.36 -8.48
N ASP A 135 15.14 6.44 -9.45
CA ASP A 135 14.32 6.52 -10.64
C ASP A 135 13.91 5.15 -11.19
N LEU A 136 13.12 5.14 -12.27
CA LEU A 136 12.65 3.92 -12.91
C LEU A 136 13.77 3.18 -13.66
N GLN A 137 14.76 3.90 -14.21
CA GLN A 137 15.95 3.26 -14.74
C GLN A 137 16.69 2.49 -13.64
N GLY A 138 16.79 3.07 -12.45
CA GLY A 138 17.37 2.40 -11.28
C GLY A 138 16.61 1.14 -10.89
N VAL A 139 15.28 1.14 -10.98
CA VAL A 139 14.47 -0.06 -10.75
C VAL A 139 14.78 -1.12 -11.81
N LEU A 140 14.88 -0.74 -13.08
CA LEU A 140 15.30 -1.66 -14.16
C LEU A 140 16.67 -2.27 -13.88
N ASP A 141 17.64 -1.46 -13.47
CA ASP A 141 19.00 -1.91 -13.16
C ASP A 141 19.03 -2.90 -11.97
N LYS A 142 18.03 -2.87 -11.10
CA LYS A 142 17.88 -3.74 -9.92
C LYS A 142 16.80 -4.83 -10.06
N MET A 143 16.24 -5.03 -11.25
CA MET A 143 15.20 -6.06 -11.47
C MET A 143 15.69 -7.47 -11.15
N ASP A 144 16.93 -7.78 -11.51
CA ASP A 144 17.52 -9.10 -11.23
C ASP A 144 17.71 -9.32 -9.73
N TYR A 145 18.06 -8.27 -8.98
CA TYR A 145 18.11 -8.30 -7.51
C TYR A 145 16.73 -8.63 -6.91
N LEU A 146 15.68 -7.97 -7.41
CA LEU A 146 14.31 -8.21 -6.93
C LEU A 146 13.83 -9.64 -7.23
N GLN A 147 14.12 -10.13 -8.44
CA GLN A 147 13.81 -11.50 -8.83
C GLN A 147 14.55 -12.52 -7.95
N ASP A 148 15.83 -12.30 -7.70
CA ASP A 148 16.68 -13.17 -6.90
C ASP A 148 16.26 -13.15 -5.41
N LEU A 149 15.75 -12.04 -4.90
CA LEU A 149 15.15 -11.94 -3.58
C LEU A 149 13.85 -12.76 -3.43
N GLY A 150 13.22 -13.12 -4.54
CA GLY A 150 11.96 -13.87 -4.56
C GLY A 150 10.71 -12.98 -4.58
N VAL A 151 10.83 -11.77 -5.08
CA VAL A 151 9.70 -10.84 -5.22
C VAL A 151 8.75 -11.32 -6.32
N ASP A 152 7.47 -11.40 -6.00
CA ASP A 152 6.40 -11.72 -6.95
C ASP A 152 5.71 -10.45 -7.48
N VAL A 153 5.67 -9.38 -6.68
CA VAL A 153 4.94 -8.14 -7.00
C VAL A 153 5.74 -6.92 -6.56
N ILE A 154 5.91 -5.97 -7.48
CA ILE A 154 6.45 -4.65 -7.16
C ILE A 154 5.29 -3.70 -6.89
N TYR A 155 5.24 -3.13 -5.70
CA TYR A 155 4.35 -2.02 -5.36
C TYR A 155 5.15 -0.73 -5.34
N PHE A 156 4.81 0.19 -6.24
CA PHE A 156 5.39 1.52 -6.26
C PHE A 156 4.58 2.50 -5.41
N ASN A 157 5.26 3.26 -4.53
CA ASN A 157 4.71 4.53 -4.07
C ASN A 157 4.41 5.42 -5.29
N PRO A 158 3.63 6.52 -5.18
CA PRO A 158 3.17 7.26 -6.35
C PRO A 158 4.29 7.64 -7.33
N LEU A 159 4.01 7.53 -8.62
CA LEU A 159 4.97 7.81 -9.71
C LEU A 159 4.55 8.98 -10.60
N PHE A 160 3.31 9.42 -10.51
CA PHE A 160 2.80 10.49 -11.36
C PHE A 160 3.48 11.82 -11.05
N VAL A 161 3.46 12.74 -12.02
CA VAL A 161 4.04 14.08 -11.85
C VAL A 161 3.62 14.68 -10.53
N SER A 162 4.58 15.05 -9.69
CA SER A 162 4.35 15.58 -8.34
C SER A 162 5.56 16.37 -7.86
N PRO A 163 5.39 17.44 -7.10
CA PRO A 163 6.51 18.28 -6.66
C PRO A 163 7.30 17.71 -5.48
N SER A 164 6.71 16.81 -4.69
CA SER A 164 7.38 16.19 -3.54
C SER A 164 8.13 14.91 -3.92
N ASN A 165 9.03 14.47 -3.06
CA ASN A 165 9.69 13.18 -3.22
C ASN A 165 8.76 12.00 -2.91
N HIS A 166 7.72 12.18 -2.06
CA HIS A 166 6.73 11.15 -1.74
C HIS A 166 5.64 11.01 -2.80
N LYS A 167 5.38 12.06 -3.57
CA LYS A 167 4.45 12.13 -4.71
C LYS A 167 2.97 11.84 -4.39
N TYR A 168 2.55 12.04 -3.13
CA TYR A 168 1.12 11.99 -2.76
C TYR A 168 0.35 13.28 -3.08
N ASP A 169 1.01 14.27 -3.64
CA ASP A 169 0.47 15.55 -4.13
C ASP A 169 0.51 15.59 -5.66
N ILE A 170 -0.33 14.78 -6.27
CA ILE A 170 -0.33 14.56 -7.73
C ILE A 170 -0.57 15.85 -8.49
N GLN A 171 0.30 16.12 -9.46
CA GLN A 171 0.27 17.27 -10.36
C GLN A 171 -0.38 16.96 -11.71
N ASP A 172 -0.16 15.75 -12.23
CA ASP A 172 -0.75 15.25 -13.48
C ASP A 172 -0.91 13.72 -13.43
N TYR A 173 -2.15 13.24 -13.45
CA TYR A 173 -2.46 11.81 -13.40
C TYR A 173 -2.24 11.06 -14.72
N ASP A 174 -2.06 11.78 -15.82
CA ASP A 174 -1.86 11.18 -17.15
C ASP A 174 -0.42 10.71 -17.40
N TYR A 175 0.53 11.17 -16.59
CA TYR A 175 1.95 10.98 -16.89
C TYR A 175 2.77 10.61 -15.66
N ILE A 176 3.73 9.72 -15.89
CA ILE A 176 4.83 9.46 -14.97
C ILE A 176 5.70 10.72 -14.87
N ASP A 177 6.15 11.04 -13.66
CA ASP A 177 7.01 12.20 -13.42
C ASP A 177 8.35 12.05 -14.18
N PRO A 178 8.70 13.02 -15.03
CA PRO A 178 9.98 12.98 -15.75
C PRO A 178 11.21 12.89 -14.84
N HIS A 179 11.14 13.36 -13.61
CA HIS A 179 12.23 13.26 -12.64
C HIS A 179 12.49 11.82 -12.14
N VAL A 180 11.55 10.91 -12.35
CA VAL A 180 11.75 9.46 -12.16
C VAL A 180 11.67 8.70 -13.47
N GLY A 181 11.35 9.38 -14.55
CA GLY A 181 11.21 8.87 -15.90
C GLY A 181 12.36 9.30 -16.80
N VAL A 182 12.02 10.01 -17.89
CA VAL A 182 12.98 10.47 -18.91
C VAL A 182 12.77 11.95 -19.20
N ILE A 183 13.86 12.71 -19.20
CA ILE A 183 13.89 14.11 -19.64
C ILE A 183 14.65 14.17 -20.97
N VAL A 184 13.93 14.36 -22.07
CA VAL A 184 14.51 14.47 -23.42
C VAL A 184 14.67 15.91 -23.87
N HIS A 185 13.94 16.84 -23.25
CA HIS A 185 14.03 18.27 -23.49
C HIS A 185 14.20 18.98 -22.15
N ASP A 186 15.32 19.67 -21.98
CA ASP A 186 15.80 20.21 -20.70
C ASP A 186 16.45 21.57 -20.90
N GLU A 187 15.61 22.54 -21.21
CA GLU A 187 16.00 23.95 -21.34
C GLU A 187 15.50 24.73 -20.11
N GLY A 188 15.59 26.05 -20.18
CA GLY A 188 15.17 26.92 -19.10
C GLY A 188 16.20 27.04 -17.97
N GLU A 189 15.85 27.79 -16.97
CA GLU A 189 16.76 28.20 -15.87
C GLU A 189 16.25 27.77 -14.51
N LEU A 190 17.18 27.55 -13.60
CA LEU A 190 16.92 27.37 -12.18
C LEU A 190 16.46 28.69 -11.56
N LEU A 191 15.75 28.62 -10.42
CA LEU A 191 15.37 29.82 -9.67
C LEU A 191 16.62 30.56 -9.17
N HIS A 192 16.64 31.88 -9.43
CA HIS A 192 17.64 32.76 -8.83
C HIS A 192 17.43 32.91 -7.31
N PRO A 193 18.45 33.32 -6.54
CA PRO A 193 18.33 33.42 -5.09
C PRO A 193 17.20 34.32 -4.58
N ASP A 194 16.85 35.37 -5.32
CA ASP A 194 15.79 36.33 -5.00
C ASP A 194 14.38 35.90 -5.50
N GLN A 195 14.31 34.89 -6.37
CA GLN A 195 13.04 34.37 -6.89
C GLN A 195 12.41 33.39 -5.90
N LYS A 196 11.15 33.62 -5.54
CA LYS A 196 10.38 32.82 -4.58
C LYS A 196 9.08 32.24 -5.14
N GLU A 197 8.82 32.45 -6.44
CA GLU A 197 7.60 32.00 -7.09
C GLU A 197 7.92 31.00 -8.20
N ASN A 198 7.19 29.89 -8.23
CA ASN A 198 7.42 28.81 -9.19
C ASN A 198 7.04 29.18 -10.64
N ARG A 199 6.28 30.25 -10.86
CA ARG A 199 6.06 30.78 -12.22
C ARG A 199 7.35 31.22 -12.93
N PHE A 200 8.44 31.45 -12.18
CA PHE A 200 9.78 31.75 -12.70
C PHE A 200 10.68 30.54 -12.83
N ALA A 201 10.24 29.37 -12.35
CA ALA A 201 10.99 28.11 -12.44
C ALA A 201 10.86 27.50 -13.84
N SER A 202 11.43 28.19 -14.85
CA SER A 202 11.21 27.85 -16.26
C SER A 202 11.71 26.44 -16.62
N ARG A 203 12.83 26.01 -16.03
CA ARG A 203 13.35 24.66 -16.24
C ARG A 203 12.41 23.58 -15.66
N TYR A 204 11.91 23.78 -14.46
CA TYR A 204 10.93 22.88 -13.86
C TYR A 204 9.64 22.82 -14.69
N ILE A 205 9.09 23.99 -15.07
CA ILE A 205 7.89 24.07 -15.89
C ILE A 205 8.07 23.25 -17.18
N GLU A 206 9.18 23.42 -17.86
CA GLU A 206 9.46 22.68 -19.09
C GLU A 206 9.59 21.18 -18.83
N ARG A 207 10.33 20.78 -17.82
CA ARG A 207 10.51 19.37 -17.47
C ARG A 207 9.20 18.65 -17.23
N VAL A 208 8.21 19.28 -16.56
CA VAL A 208 6.95 18.67 -16.15
C VAL A 208 5.76 18.98 -17.07
N SER A 209 5.92 19.85 -18.07
CA SER A 209 4.82 20.24 -18.98
C SER A 209 5.10 19.94 -20.45
N ASP A 210 6.35 19.73 -20.85
CA ASP A 210 6.69 19.36 -22.23
C ASP A 210 6.25 17.93 -22.53
N LYS A 211 5.41 17.77 -23.53
CA LYS A 211 4.84 16.47 -23.93
C LYS A 211 5.88 15.41 -24.27
N ARG A 212 7.04 15.83 -24.83
CA ARG A 212 8.13 14.91 -25.16
C ARG A 212 8.68 14.22 -23.90
N ASN A 213 8.86 14.97 -22.82
CA ASN A 213 9.31 14.44 -21.52
C ASN A 213 8.25 13.52 -20.91
N LEU A 214 7.00 13.96 -20.94
CA LEU A 214 5.87 13.23 -20.35
C LEU A 214 5.63 11.90 -21.08
N GLU A 215 5.62 11.91 -22.40
CA GLU A 215 5.43 10.71 -23.23
C GLU A 215 6.62 9.74 -23.10
N ALA A 216 7.85 10.23 -23.13
CA ALA A 216 9.04 9.41 -22.94
C ALA A 216 9.05 8.73 -21.56
N SER A 217 8.56 9.41 -20.53
CA SER A 217 8.45 8.85 -19.18
C SER A 217 7.40 7.75 -19.09
N ASN A 218 6.26 7.91 -19.76
CA ASN A 218 5.24 6.86 -19.85
C ASN A 218 5.77 5.63 -20.62
N GLU A 219 6.54 5.84 -21.69
CA GLU A 219 7.16 4.75 -22.45
C GLU A 219 8.16 3.97 -21.60
N LEU A 220 8.99 4.65 -20.82
CA LEU A 220 9.89 4.00 -19.87
C LEU A 220 9.13 3.16 -18.84
N PHE A 221 8.04 3.69 -18.30
CA PHE A 221 7.22 2.95 -17.34
C PHE A 221 6.59 1.70 -17.97
N ALA A 222 6.05 1.81 -19.19
CA ALA A 222 5.55 0.64 -19.92
C ALA A 222 6.65 -0.44 -20.08
N ARG A 223 7.89 -0.02 -20.34
CA ARG A 223 9.04 -0.93 -20.39
C ARG A 223 9.34 -1.56 -19.03
N VAL A 224 9.27 -0.79 -17.94
CA VAL A 224 9.45 -1.33 -16.57
C VAL A 224 8.44 -2.45 -16.28
N VAL A 225 7.17 -2.23 -16.60
CA VAL A 225 6.12 -3.25 -16.41
C VAL A 225 6.41 -4.48 -17.27
N LYS A 226 6.77 -4.29 -18.54
CA LYS A 226 7.11 -5.38 -19.46
C LYS A 226 8.29 -6.21 -18.95
N GLU A 227 9.35 -5.57 -18.46
CA GLU A 227 10.52 -6.24 -17.91
C GLU A 227 10.21 -6.98 -16.60
N ALA A 228 9.34 -6.43 -15.76
CA ALA A 228 8.83 -7.12 -14.56
C ALA A 228 8.04 -8.37 -14.97
N HIS A 229 7.10 -8.24 -15.90
CA HIS A 229 6.30 -9.37 -16.39
C HIS A 229 7.17 -10.46 -17.03
N ALA A 230 8.21 -10.08 -17.79
CA ALA A 230 9.16 -11.03 -18.37
C ALA A 230 9.89 -11.88 -17.33
N ARG A 231 10.03 -11.37 -16.10
CA ARG A 231 10.60 -12.09 -14.96
C ARG A 231 9.56 -12.76 -14.06
N GLY A 232 8.29 -12.77 -14.48
CA GLY A 232 7.18 -13.33 -13.70
C GLY A 232 6.72 -12.45 -12.54
N MET A 233 7.17 -11.20 -12.45
CA MET A 233 6.73 -10.24 -11.43
C MET A 233 5.57 -9.39 -11.92
N LYS A 234 4.65 -9.09 -11.01
CA LYS A 234 3.53 -8.17 -11.21
C LYS A 234 3.90 -6.76 -10.74
N VAL A 235 3.12 -5.77 -11.19
CA VAL A 235 3.33 -4.37 -10.82
C VAL A 235 2.01 -3.75 -10.40
N ILE A 236 1.98 -3.07 -9.26
CA ILE A 236 0.83 -2.26 -8.81
C ILE A 236 1.25 -0.81 -8.57
N LEU A 237 0.35 0.11 -8.92
CA LEU A 237 0.50 1.55 -8.75
C LEU A 237 -0.21 2.06 -7.52
N ASP A 238 0.29 3.15 -6.97
CA ASP A 238 -0.39 3.92 -5.91
C ASP A 238 -1.34 4.95 -6.54
N GLY A 239 -2.61 4.84 -6.20
CA GLY A 239 -3.68 5.72 -6.69
C GLY A 239 -4.10 6.71 -5.61
N VAL A 240 -3.79 7.97 -5.82
CA VAL A 240 -4.11 9.08 -4.91
C VAL A 240 -5.28 9.85 -5.47
N PHE A 241 -6.51 9.43 -5.16
CA PHE A 241 -7.73 9.95 -5.78
C PHE A 241 -8.62 10.76 -4.85
N ASN A 242 -8.38 10.74 -3.54
CA ASN A 242 -9.11 11.55 -2.57
C ASN A 242 -8.82 13.05 -2.73
N HIS A 243 -7.59 13.40 -3.05
CA HIS A 243 -7.07 14.77 -3.23
C HIS A 243 -6.03 14.77 -4.36
N CYS A 244 -5.68 15.95 -4.81
CA CYS A 244 -4.51 16.17 -5.68
C CYS A 244 -3.50 17.08 -4.99
N GLY A 245 -2.44 17.47 -5.68
CA GLY A 245 -1.50 18.49 -5.20
C GLY A 245 -1.93 19.90 -5.56
N SER A 246 -1.44 20.90 -4.82
CA SER A 246 -1.66 22.31 -5.16
C SER A 246 -0.95 22.74 -6.46
N PHE A 247 0.07 21.98 -6.88
CA PHE A 247 0.76 22.14 -8.16
C PHE A 247 -0.03 21.55 -9.34
N ASN A 248 -1.10 20.78 -9.09
CA ASN A 248 -1.87 20.10 -10.12
C ASN A 248 -2.38 21.10 -11.16
N LYS A 249 -2.32 20.70 -12.43
CA LYS A 249 -2.78 21.53 -13.58
C LYS A 249 -4.23 21.99 -13.47
N TRP A 250 -5.09 21.30 -12.74
CA TRP A 250 -6.47 21.70 -12.52
C TRP A 250 -6.62 22.85 -11.50
N MET A 251 -5.72 22.89 -10.52
CA MET A 251 -5.65 23.96 -9.52
C MET A 251 -4.70 25.07 -9.96
N ASP A 252 -3.49 24.71 -10.31
CA ASP A 252 -2.39 25.59 -10.72
C ASP A 252 -2.12 26.74 -9.74
N ARG A 253 -2.11 26.42 -8.45
CA ARG A 253 -1.78 27.40 -7.40
C ARG A 253 -0.41 28.03 -7.61
N GLU A 254 0.53 27.25 -8.12
CA GLU A 254 1.92 27.70 -8.36
C GLU A 254 2.12 28.44 -9.70
N ARG A 255 1.04 28.57 -10.50
CA ARG A 255 1.04 29.28 -11.80
C ARG A 255 2.06 28.69 -12.80
N ILE A 256 2.23 27.38 -12.76
CA ILE A 256 3.12 26.62 -13.64
C ILE A 256 2.52 26.49 -15.04
N TYR A 257 1.22 26.28 -15.11
CA TYR A 257 0.48 26.01 -16.36
C TYR A 257 -0.17 27.24 -16.96
N GLU A 258 -0.24 28.35 -16.23
CA GLU A 258 -0.96 29.58 -16.63
C GLU A 258 -0.57 30.07 -18.02
N ASN A 259 0.72 29.96 -18.39
CA ASN A 259 1.25 30.36 -19.67
C ASN A 259 1.89 29.19 -20.46
N ALA A 260 1.72 27.95 -20.01
CA ALA A 260 2.27 26.79 -20.69
C ALA A 260 1.41 26.43 -21.92
N PRO A 261 2.02 26.20 -23.10
CA PRO A 261 1.26 25.86 -24.29
C PRO A 261 0.48 24.56 -24.15
N GLY A 262 -0.78 24.57 -24.56
CA GLY A 262 -1.64 23.38 -24.56
C GLY A 262 -2.28 23.04 -23.22
N TYR A 263 -2.23 23.94 -22.24
CA TYR A 263 -2.89 23.81 -20.95
C TYR A 263 -3.95 24.87 -20.74
N GLU A 264 -5.06 24.48 -20.13
CA GLU A 264 -6.11 25.40 -19.68
C GLU A 264 -5.71 26.09 -18.36
N LYS A 265 -6.33 27.22 -18.06
CA LYS A 265 -6.11 27.90 -16.77
C LYS A 265 -6.68 27.07 -15.62
N GLY A 266 -5.89 26.93 -14.56
CA GLY A 266 -6.31 26.25 -13.34
C GLY A 266 -7.39 27.02 -12.57
N ALA A 267 -8.09 26.30 -11.70
CA ALA A 267 -9.19 26.85 -10.90
C ALA A 267 -8.74 27.92 -9.89
N TYR A 268 -7.50 27.88 -9.42
CA TYR A 268 -6.92 28.94 -8.60
C TYR A 268 -6.75 30.24 -9.39
N VAL A 269 -6.33 30.14 -10.65
CA VAL A 269 -5.98 31.29 -11.51
C VAL A 269 -7.21 32.05 -11.94
N ALA A 270 -8.27 31.35 -12.37
CA ALA A 270 -9.43 31.99 -12.97
C ALA A 270 -10.76 31.33 -12.56
N GLN A 271 -11.76 32.15 -12.30
CA GLN A 271 -13.10 31.68 -11.93
C GLN A 271 -13.79 30.88 -13.04
N ASP A 272 -13.52 31.22 -14.29
CA ASP A 272 -14.06 30.55 -15.48
C ASP A 272 -13.23 29.33 -15.94
N SER A 273 -12.31 28.87 -15.11
CA SER A 273 -11.55 27.64 -15.38
C SER A 273 -12.48 26.45 -15.64
N PRO A 274 -12.20 25.59 -16.64
CA PRO A 274 -12.98 24.37 -16.84
C PRO A 274 -12.91 23.41 -15.65
N TYR A 275 -11.94 23.59 -14.76
CA TYR A 275 -11.72 22.78 -13.56
C TYR A 275 -12.32 23.37 -12.27
N HIS A 276 -13.09 24.49 -12.40
CA HIS A 276 -13.67 25.19 -11.24
C HIS A 276 -14.39 24.23 -10.28
N ASN A 277 -15.26 23.36 -10.82
CA ASN A 277 -16.10 22.46 -10.03
C ASN A 277 -15.37 21.21 -9.52
N TYR A 278 -14.09 21.03 -9.87
CA TYR A 278 -13.26 19.95 -9.31
C TYR A 278 -12.93 20.20 -7.84
N PHE A 279 -13.13 21.44 -7.38
CA PHE A 279 -12.82 21.91 -6.04
C PHE A 279 -13.99 22.68 -5.46
N HIS A 280 -14.04 22.80 -4.15
CA HIS A 280 -14.99 23.66 -3.46
C HIS A 280 -14.28 24.92 -2.98
N PHE A 281 -14.73 26.10 -3.43
CA PHE A 281 -14.21 27.40 -3.04
C PHE A 281 -15.20 28.10 -2.09
N HIS A 282 -14.70 28.68 -1.01
CA HIS A 282 -15.52 29.33 0.01
C HIS A 282 -15.84 30.79 -0.30
N ASP A 283 -15.01 31.46 -1.11
CA ASP A 283 -15.16 32.89 -1.40
C ASP A 283 -14.94 33.18 -2.88
N ASN A 284 -16.06 33.45 -3.57
CA ASN A 284 -16.08 33.77 -4.99
C ASN A 284 -15.52 35.16 -5.34
N HIS A 285 -15.24 36.00 -4.35
CA HIS A 285 -14.70 37.35 -4.58
C HIS A 285 -13.17 37.42 -4.61
N LYS A 286 -12.51 36.28 -4.37
CA LYS A 286 -11.05 36.21 -4.27
C LYS A 286 -10.33 35.97 -5.61
N TRP A 287 -11.04 35.76 -6.71
CA TRP A 287 -10.40 35.67 -8.01
C TRP A 287 -9.95 37.03 -8.53
N PRO A 288 -8.85 37.06 -9.31
CA PRO A 288 -7.99 35.93 -9.68
C PRO A 288 -7.11 35.46 -8.51
N TYR A 289 -6.60 34.23 -8.63
CA TYR A 289 -5.71 33.59 -7.64
C TYR A 289 -6.40 33.27 -6.31
N ASN A 290 -7.46 32.48 -6.40
CA ASN A 290 -8.31 32.15 -5.26
C ASN A 290 -7.78 30.97 -4.45
N GLY A 291 -7.28 31.23 -3.24
CA GLY A 291 -6.80 30.21 -2.30
C GLY A 291 -7.85 29.71 -1.29
N SER A 292 -9.14 30.06 -1.47
CA SER A 292 -10.21 29.68 -0.52
C SER A 292 -10.80 28.28 -0.75
N TYR A 293 -10.01 27.35 -1.28
CA TYR A 293 -10.45 25.98 -1.54
C TYR A 293 -10.26 25.06 -0.32
N ASP A 294 -11.03 23.98 -0.30
CA ASP A 294 -10.90 22.94 0.72
C ASP A 294 -9.64 22.09 0.48
N GLY A 295 -8.84 21.93 1.54
CA GLY A 295 -7.75 20.95 1.58
C GLY A 295 -8.16 19.72 2.38
N TRP A 296 -7.63 18.55 2.03
CA TRP A 296 -7.76 17.34 2.83
C TRP A 296 -7.15 17.56 4.21
N TRP A 297 -7.93 17.34 5.27
CA TRP A 297 -7.56 17.66 6.67
C TRP A 297 -7.05 19.10 6.86
N GLY A 298 -7.51 20.04 6.02
CA GLY A 298 -7.11 21.44 6.08
C GLY A 298 -5.74 21.76 5.47
N HIS A 299 -5.08 20.78 4.84
CA HIS A 299 -3.81 20.99 4.14
C HIS A 299 -4.03 21.67 2.79
N ASP A 300 -3.56 22.90 2.65
CA ASP A 300 -3.70 23.68 1.41
C ASP A 300 -2.81 23.16 0.26
N THR A 301 -1.80 22.35 0.58
CA THR A 301 -0.98 21.64 -0.42
C THR A 301 -1.67 20.40 -1.01
N LEU A 302 -2.79 19.97 -0.42
CA LEU A 302 -3.57 18.79 -0.81
C LEU A 302 -5.04 19.14 -1.06
N PRO A 303 -5.35 19.84 -2.16
CA PRO A 303 -6.73 20.20 -2.52
C PRO A 303 -7.65 18.96 -2.54
N LYS A 304 -8.75 19.02 -1.79
CA LYS A 304 -9.77 17.98 -1.76
C LYS A 304 -10.54 17.95 -3.07
N LEU A 305 -10.65 16.80 -3.71
CA LEU A 305 -11.40 16.63 -4.95
C LEU A 305 -12.92 16.57 -4.69
N ASN A 306 -13.69 17.32 -5.48
CA ASN A 306 -15.12 17.54 -5.29
C ASN A 306 -15.96 16.75 -6.31
N TYR A 307 -15.92 15.42 -6.18
CA TYR A 307 -16.59 14.50 -7.11
C TYR A 307 -18.09 14.70 -7.21
N GLU A 308 -18.77 14.94 -6.07
CA GLU A 308 -20.24 15.06 -6.02
C GLU A 308 -20.77 16.25 -6.83
N ASN A 309 -19.91 17.22 -7.11
CA ASN A 309 -20.27 18.41 -7.90
C ASN A 309 -19.62 18.43 -9.30
N SER A 310 -18.96 17.34 -9.72
CA SER A 310 -18.34 17.29 -11.04
C SER A 310 -18.32 15.87 -11.62
N GLN A 311 -19.29 15.59 -12.47
CA GLN A 311 -19.30 14.34 -13.24
C GLN A 311 -18.06 14.22 -14.14
N GLN A 312 -17.59 15.34 -14.69
CA GLN A 312 -16.39 15.38 -15.52
C GLN A 312 -15.16 14.90 -14.74
N LEU A 313 -15.01 15.28 -13.48
CA LEU A 313 -13.92 14.79 -12.62
C LEU A 313 -14.03 13.28 -12.37
N GLU A 314 -15.23 12.80 -12.03
CA GLU A 314 -15.47 11.37 -11.82
C GLU A 314 -15.11 10.56 -13.07
N ASP A 315 -15.64 10.99 -14.23
CA ASP A 315 -15.38 10.32 -15.51
C ASP A 315 -13.88 10.28 -15.84
N TYR A 316 -13.17 11.38 -15.55
CA TYR A 316 -11.74 11.47 -15.79
C TYR A 316 -10.94 10.54 -14.89
N ILE A 317 -11.22 10.50 -13.60
CA ILE A 317 -10.53 9.61 -12.66
C ILE A 317 -10.83 8.12 -12.96
N LEU A 318 -12.06 7.80 -13.33
CA LEU A 318 -12.40 6.45 -13.79
C LEU A 318 -11.68 6.07 -15.10
N TYR A 319 -11.49 7.05 -15.99
CA TYR A 319 -10.63 6.86 -17.17
C TYR A 319 -9.18 6.57 -16.78
N ILE A 320 -8.60 7.32 -15.83
CA ILE A 320 -7.25 7.08 -15.32
C ILE A 320 -7.13 5.69 -14.69
N ALA A 321 -8.10 5.29 -13.88
CA ALA A 321 -8.14 3.96 -13.27
C ALA A 321 -8.05 2.84 -14.30
N ARG A 322 -8.75 2.99 -15.42
CA ARG A 322 -8.75 2.04 -16.53
C ARG A 322 -7.48 2.12 -17.38
N LYS A 323 -7.01 3.34 -17.68
CA LYS A 323 -5.87 3.60 -18.57
C LYS A 323 -4.63 2.79 -18.16
N TRP A 324 -4.26 2.84 -16.88
CA TRP A 324 -3.02 2.25 -16.40
C TRP A 324 -3.05 0.73 -16.28
N VAL A 325 -4.24 0.14 -16.11
CA VAL A 325 -4.39 -1.34 -16.08
C VAL A 325 -4.60 -1.95 -17.48
N ALA A 326 -4.85 -1.11 -18.48
CA ALA A 326 -4.99 -1.50 -19.88
C ALA A 326 -3.66 -1.37 -20.65
N GLU A 327 -3.60 -1.97 -21.85
CA GLU A 327 -2.47 -1.76 -22.76
C GLU A 327 -2.32 -0.27 -23.11
N PRO A 328 -1.07 0.23 -23.29
CA PRO A 328 0.20 -0.50 -23.31
C PRO A 328 0.85 -0.68 -21.93
N TYR A 329 0.30 -0.13 -20.87
CA TYR A 329 0.92 -0.15 -19.53
C TYR A 329 0.71 -1.50 -18.83
N HIS A 330 -0.52 -2.01 -18.85
CA HIS A 330 -0.89 -3.32 -18.32
C HIS A 330 -0.42 -3.54 -16.88
N VAL A 331 -0.57 -2.55 -15.99
CA VAL A 331 -0.30 -2.75 -14.57
C VAL A 331 -1.32 -3.73 -13.97
N ASP A 332 -0.93 -4.41 -12.93
CA ASP A 332 -1.68 -5.52 -12.35
C ASP A 332 -2.60 -5.09 -11.20
N GLY A 333 -2.71 -3.80 -10.95
CA GLY A 333 -3.67 -3.25 -10.01
C GLY A 333 -3.28 -1.94 -9.36
N TRP A 334 -4.11 -1.55 -8.41
CA TRP A 334 -4.03 -0.31 -7.66
C TRP A 334 -3.94 -0.54 -6.16
N ARG A 335 -3.05 0.18 -5.49
CA ARG A 335 -3.16 0.51 -4.07
C ARG A 335 -3.80 1.89 -3.97
N LEU A 336 -4.81 2.05 -3.14
CA LEU A 336 -5.64 3.25 -3.07
C LEU A 336 -5.38 4.00 -1.77
N ASP A 337 -4.76 5.16 -1.90
CA ASP A 337 -4.41 6.05 -0.79
C ASP A 337 -5.67 6.60 -0.11
N VAL A 338 -5.70 6.57 1.22
CA VAL A 338 -6.79 7.06 2.09
C VAL A 338 -8.18 6.82 1.51
N ALA A 339 -8.41 5.60 1.06
CA ALA A 339 -9.56 5.25 0.23
C ALA A 339 -10.91 5.51 0.90
N ALA A 340 -11.01 5.39 2.21
CA ALA A 340 -12.23 5.65 2.96
C ALA A 340 -12.61 7.14 3.03
N ASP A 341 -11.65 8.04 2.78
CA ASP A 341 -11.87 9.49 2.84
C ASP A 341 -12.40 10.08 1.53
N LEU A 342 -12.34 9.32 0.41
CA LEU A 342 -12.74 9.82 -0.90
C LEU A 342 -14.22 10.22 -0.91
N GLY A 343 -14.51 11.39 -1.52
CA GLY A 343 -15.84 12.00 -1.53
C GLY A 343 -16.13 12.75 -0.24
N HIS A 344 -17.36 13.25 -0.11
CA HIS A 344 -17.82 14.03 1.05
C HIS A 344 -18.88 13.29 1.86
N THR A 345 -19.44 12.19 1.33
CA THR A 345 -20.43 11.36 2.01
C THR A 345 -20.06 9.88 1.94
N PRO A 346 -20.41 9.07 2.96
CA PRO A 346 -20.21 7.61 2.91
C PRO A 346 -20.89 6.96 1.71
N GLU A 347 -22.09 7.41 1.35
CA GLU A 347 -22.86 6.91 0.21
C GLU A 347 -22.11 7.10 -1.11
N TYR A 348 -21.54 8.31 -1.32
CA TYR A 348 -20.73 8.56 -2.50
C TYR A 348 -19.45 7.74 -2.50
N ASN A 349 -18.77 7.62 -1.37
CA ASN A 349 -17.56 6.80 -1.24
C ASN A 349 -17.79 5.36 -1.72
N HIS A 350 -18.84 4.71 -1.21
CA HIS A 350 -19.20 3.35 -1.62
C HIS A 350 -19.60 3.27 -3.09
N TYR A 351 -20.38 4.21 -3.58
CA TYR A 351 -20.73 4.30 -5.00
C TYR A 351 -19.48 4.41 -5.88
N PHE A 352 -18.56 5.31 -5.55
CA PHE A 352 -17.36 5.52 -6.34
C PHE A 352 -16.48 4.25 -6.42
N TRP A 353 -16.27 3.57 -5.31
CA TRP A 353 -15.45 2.36 -5.31
C TRP A 353 -16.08 1.19 -6.05
N LYS A 354 -17.40 1.11 -6.12
CA LYS A 354 -18.11 0.16 -7.00
C LYS A 354 -17.84 0.46 -8.47
N GLU A 355 -17.97 1.72 -8.86
CA GLU A 355 -17.66 2.15 -10.24
C GLU A 355 -16.18 1.99 -10.58
N PHE A 356 -15.28 2.33 -9.65
CA PHE A 356 -13.84 2.13 -9.81
C PHE A 356 -13.52 0.64 -10.06
N ARG A 357 -14.02 -0.25 -9.21
CA ARG A 357 -13.87 -1.69 -9.41
C ARG A 357 -14.40 -2.14 -10.76
N ARG A 358 -15.59 -1.70 -11.12
CA ARG A 358 -16.23 -2.06 -12.38
C ARG A 358 -15.35 -1.74 -13.58
N VAL A 359 -14.84 -0.51 -13.69
CA VAL A 359 -14.02 -0.10 -14.83
C VAL A 359 -12.65 -0.76 -14.84
N VAL A 360 -12.03 -0.97 -13.69
CA VAL A 360 -10.74 -1.66 -13.57
C VAL A 360 -10.88 -3.13 -13.98
N LYS A 361 -11.87 -3.85 -13.45
CA LYS A 361 -12.08 -5.27 -13.75
C LYS A 361 -12.55 -5.51 -15.20
N MET A 362 -13.22 -4.55 -15.81
CA MET A 362 -13.55 -4.60 -17.25
C MET A 362 -12.31 -4.47 -18.11
N ALA A 363 -11.38 -3.59 -17.75
CA ALA A 363 -10.13 -3.40 -18.51
C ALA A 363 -9.11 -4.52 -18.25
N ASN A 364 -9.03 -5.00 -17.03
CA ASN A 364 -8.13 -6.08 -16.61
C ASN A 364 -8.78 -6.91 -15.49
N PRO A 365 -9.45 -8.03 -15.80
CA PRO A 365 -10.13 -8.86 -14.80
C PRO A 365 -9.23 -9.39 -13.69
N ASP A 366 -7.94 -9.54 -13.95
CA ASP A 366 -6.93 -10.03 -13.02
C ASP A 366 -6.23 -8.91 -12.22
N ALA A 367 -6.62 -7.65 -12.41
CA ALA A 367 -6.09 -6.55 -11.62
C ALA A 367 -6.60 -6.59 -10.18
N ILE A 368 -5.73 -6.33 -9.21
CA ILE A 368 -6.10 -6.20 -7.80
C ILE A 368 -6.53 -4.77 -7.46
N VAL A 369 -7.54 -4.63 -6.62
CA VAL A 369 -7.97 -3.37 -6.01
C VAL A 369 -7.70 -3.48 -4.50
N LEU A 370 -6.62 -2.86 -4.05
CA LEU A 370 -6.12 -2.93 -2.69
C LEU A 370 -6.16 -1.52 -2.08
N ALA A 371 -6.81 -1.35 -0.93
CA ALA A 371 -6.97 -0.04 -0.32
C ALA A 371 -6.10 0.14 0.93
N GLU A 372 -5.67 1.37 1.16
CA GLU A 372 -5.20 1.80 2.47
C GLU A 372 -6.40 2.19 3.31
N HIS A 373 -6.54 1.54 4.46
CA HIS A 373 -7.58 1.84 5.43
C HIS A 373 -7.15 1.43 6.83
N TYR A 374 -7.33 2.31 7.79
CA TYR A 374 -7.20 2.05 9.22
C TYR A 374 -8.58 1.72 9.81
N GLY A 375 -8.68 0.69 10.62
CA GLY A 375 -9.94 0.20 11.17
C GLY A 375 -10.54 -0.94 10.33
N SER A 376 -11.80 -1.30 10.62
CA SER A 376 -12.45 -2.43 9.94
C SER A 376 -12.76 -2.13 8.48
N PRO A 377 -12.26 -2.92 7.54
CA PRO A 377 -12.56 -2.76 6.11
C PRO A 377 -13.83 -3.49 5.68
N LYS A 378 -14.57 -4.09 6.62
CA LYS A 378 -15.66 -5.03 6.34
C LYS A 378 -16.70 -4.50 5.37
N ASP A 379 -17.07 -3.22 5.50
CA ASP A 379 -18.13 -2.62 4.66
C ASP A 379 -17.71 -2.47 3.19
N TRP A 380 -16.41 -2.39 2.90
CA TRP A 380 -15.86 -2.32 1.54
C TRP A 380 -15.44 -3.67 0.97
N LEU A 381 -15.38 -4.74 1.79
CA LEU A 381 -15.00 -6.08 1.37
C LEU A 381 -16.23 -6.98 1.13
N GLN A 382 -17.28 -6.42 0.51
CA GLN A 382 -18.52 -7.12 0.23
C GLN A 382 -18.59 -7.70 -1.21
N GLY A 383 -17.47 -7.68 -1.93
CA GLY A 383 -17.33 -8.28 -3.24
C GLY A 383 -17.50 -7.35 -4.43
N ASP A 384 -17.89 -6.10 -4.22
CA ASP A 384 -18.18 -5.12 -5.25
C ASP A 384 -17.36 -3.82 -5.15
N GLU A 385 -16.46 -3.72 -4.18
CA GLU A 385 -15.57 -2.57 -3.97
C GLU A 385 -14.11 -3.03 -3.95
N TRP A 386 -13.44 -3.02 -2.79
CA TRP A 386 -12.04 -3.45 -2.71
C TRP A 386 -11.90 -4.98 -2.68
N ASP A 387 -10.82 -5.48 -3.25
CA ASP A 387 -10.42 -6.89 -3.07
C ASP A 387 -9.88 -7.16 -1.67
N THR A 388 -9.09 -6.22 -1.15
CA THR A 388 -8.40 -6.33 0.13
C THR A 388 -7.87 -4.97 0.59
N VAL A 389 -7.14 -4.98 1.71
CA VAL A 389 -6.48 -3.80 2.28
C VAL A 389 -5.05 -4.07 2.69
N MET A 390 -4.30 -2.99 2.95
CA MET A 390 -3.09 -3.03 3.76
C MET A 390 -3.48 -3.49 5.16
N ASN A 391 -2.87 -4.58 5.64
CA ASN A 391 -3.36 -5.31 6.81
C ASN A 391 -2.75 -4.76 8.10
N TYR A 392 -3.22 -3.60 8.53
CA TYR A 392 -2.73 -2.96 9.75
C TYR A 392 -3.23 -3.64 11.01
N ASP A 393 -4.57 -3.74 11.18
CA ASP A 393 -5.19 -4.21 12.42
C ASP A 393 -5.07 -5.72 12.62
N ALA A 394 -5.13 -6.49 11.54
CA ALA A 394 -5.07 -7.96 11.60
C ALA A 394 -3.66 -8.51 11.32
N PHE A 395 -2.62 -7.67 11.27
CA PHE A 395 -1.24 -8.13 11.11
C PHE A 395 -0.21 -7.17 11.72
N MET A 396 -0.01 -5.98 11.13
CA MET A 396 1.10 -5.10 11.48
C MET A 396 1.10 -4.73 12.96
N GLU A 397 -0.02 -4.25 13.48
CA GLU A 397 -0.11 -3.79 14.86
C GLU A 397 0.04 -4.93 15.88
N PRO A 398 -0.72 -6.04 15.81
CA PRO A 398 -0.55 -7.14 16.75
C PRO A 398 0.85 -7.76 16.73
N VAL A 399 1.45 -7.96 15.57
CA VAL A 399 2.83 -8.47 15.46
C VAL A 399 3.82 -7.49 16.08
N THR A 400 3.63 -6.20 15.84
CA THR A 400 4.51 -5.15 16.38
C THR A 400 4.49 -5.14 17.90
N TRP A 401 3.33 -4.98 18.54
CA TRP A 401 3.29 -4.88 19.98
C TRP A 401 3.54 -6.23 20.68
N PHE A 402 3.16 -7.35 20.07
CA PHE A 402 3.48 -8.67 20.65
C PHE A 402 4.99 -8.92 20.75
N LEU A 403 5.72 -8.62 19.68
CA LEU A 403 7.17 -8.88 19.62
C LEU A 403 8.00 -7.77 20.30
N THR A 404 7.55 -6.54 20.26
CA THR A 404 8.35 -5.38 20.69
C THR A 404 7.75 -4.57 21.84
N GLY A 405 6.45 -4.66 22.08
CA GLY A 405 5.71 -3.76 22.98
C GLY A 405 5.47 -2.37 22.38
N MET A 406 6.04 -2.07 21.20
CA MET A 406 5.99 -0.74 20.61
C MET A 406 4.71 -0.53 19.79
N GLN A 407 4.37 0.73 19.64
CA GLN A 407 3.39 1.22 18.66
C GLN A 407 4.08 1.43 17.29
N LYS A 408 3.33 1.36 16.20
CA LYS A 408 3.83 1.42 14.81
C LYS A 408 4.68 2.66 14.44
N HIS A 409 4.48 3.79 15.12
CA HIS A 409 5.29 5.00 14.94
C HIS A 409 6.42 5.16 15.98
N SER A 410 6.60 4.20 16.88
CA SER A 410 7.46 4.32 18.05
C SER A 410 7.06 5.46 19.02
N ASP A 411 5.79 5.82 19.05
CA ASP A 411 5.27 6.91 19.90
C ASP A 411 4.85 6.42 21.29
N ASP A 412 4.66 5.12 21.48
CA ASP A 412 4.22 4.52 22.74
C ASP A 412 4.80 3.12 22.94
N TYR A 413 4.89 2.70 24.19
CA TYR A 413 5.34 1.38 24.61
C TYR A 413 4.32 0.74 25.58
N ARG A 414 3.91 -0.48 25.28
CA ARG A 414 2.88 -1.23 26.00
C ARG A 414 3.44 -2.55 26.53
N GLU A 415 3.96 -2.52 27.77
CA GLU A 415 4.49 -3.71 28.44
C GLU A 415 3.43 -4.81 28.64
N ASP A 416 2.18 -4.41 28.85
CA ASP A 416 1.04 -5.33 29.03
C ASP A 416 0.68 -6.12 27.77
N LEU A 417 1.06 -5.64 26.58
CA LEU A 417 0.84 -6.31 25.30
C LEU A 417 2.05 -7.13 24.84
N ARG A 418 3.25 -6.77 25.31
CA ARG A 418 4.48 -7.45 24.92
C ARG A 418 4.48 -8.91 25.38
N GLY A 419 4.55 -9.83 24.42
CA GLY A 419 4.52 -11.28 24.69
C GLY A 419 3.17 -11.80 25.20
N ASN A 420 2.12 -10.98 25.19
CA ASN A 420 0.78 -11.39 25.58
C ASN A 420 0.09 -12.14 24.44
N ALA A 421 0.19 -13.46 24.44
CA ALA A 421 -0.32 -14.32 23.38
C ALA A 421 -1.86 -14.30 23.31
N ASP A 422 -2.57 -14.15 24.42
CA ASP A 422 -4.04 -14.08 24.42
C ASP A 422 -4.53 -12.79 23.76
N SER A 423 -3.88 -11.65 24.06
CA SER A 423 -4.15 -10.38 23.39
C SER A 423 -3.81 -10.45 21.89
N PHE A 424 -2.69 -11.07 21.52
CA PHE A 424 -2.31 -11.28 20.12
C PHE A 424 -3.38 -12.07 19.37
N TRP A 425 -3.76 -13.24 19.88
CA TRP A 425 -4.78 -14.07 19.22
C TRP A 425 -6.14 -13.39 19.19
N GLY A 426 -6.53 -12.72 20.27
CA GLY A 426 -7.77 -11.96 20.32
C GLY A 426 -7.84 -10.88 19.24
N ALA A 427 -6.77 -10.10 19.06
CA ALA A 427 -6.68 -9.07 18.02
C ALA A 427 -6.69 -9.68 16.62
N MET A 428 -5.86 -10.70 16.36
CA MET A 428 -5.78 -11.35 15.06
C MET A 428 -7.12 -11.98 14.63
N GLN A 429 -7.81 -12.63 15.55
CA GLN A 429 -9.12 -13.25 15.28
C GLN A 429 -10.19 -12.19 15.07
N HIS A 430 -10.23 -11.16 15.94
CA HIS A 430 -11.24 -10.10 15.85
C HIS A 430 -11.13 -9.32 14.52
N HIS A 431 -9.94 -8.83 14.21
CA HIS A 431 -9.74 -8.05 13.00
C HIS A 431 -9.75 -8.93 11.73
N GLY A 432 -9.25 -10.15 11.81
CA GLY A 432 -9.30 -11.11 10.71
C GLY A 432 -10.73 -11.49 10.27
N ALA A 433 -11.69 -11.44 11.19
CA ALA A 433 -13.12 -11.67 10.90
C ALA A 433 -13.75 -10.61 9.98
N SER A 434 -13.09 -9.48 9.78
CA SER A 434 -13.51 -8.45 8.82
C SER A 434 -13.29 -8.86 7.35
N PHE A 435 -12.51 -9.91 7.12
CA PHE A 435 -12.16 -10.40 5.78
C PHE A 435 -12.96 -11.65 5.42
N THR A 436 -13.32 -11.76 4.14
CA THR A 436 -13.60 -13.07 3.55
C THR A 436 -12.27 -13.81 3.30
N THR A 437 -12.30 -15.12 3.14
CA THR A 437 -11.09 -15.90 2.86
C THR A 437 -10.33 -15.40 1.62
N PRO A 438 -10.98 -15.12 0.45
CA PRO A 438 -10.28 -14.57 -0.70
C PRO A 438 -9.58 -13.22 -0.42
N SER A 439 -10.21 -12.34 0.35
CA SER A 439 -9.63 -11.05 0.72
C SER A 439 -8.44 -11.19 1.67
N LEU A 440 -8.54 -12.10 2.65
CA LEU A 440 -7.45 -12.33 3.61
C LEU A 440 -6.21 -12.94 2.94
N GLN A 441 -6.40 -13.83 1.97
CA GLN A 441 -5.29 -14.47 1.24
C GLN A 441 -4.42 -13.49 0.44
N VAL A 442 -4.94 -12.31 0.13
CA VAL A 442 -4.24 -11.26 -0.62
C VAL A 442 -4.00 -9.99 0.20
N ALA A 443 -4.34 -9.98 1.50
CA ALA A 443 -4.12 -8.85 2.39
C ALA A 443 -2.62 -8.53 2.48
N MET A 444 -2.28 -7.24 2.42
CA MET A 444 -0.88 -6.79 2.41
C MET A 444 -0.31 -6.83 3.83
N ASN A 445 0.46 -7.86 4.13
CA ASN A 445 1.09 -8.06 5.44
C ASN A 445 2.48 -7.43 5.48
N GLU A 446 2.58 -6.21 5.98
CA GLU A 446 3.84 -5.48 6.09
C GLU A 446 4.28 -5.30 7.55
N LEU A 447 5.58 -5.24 7.75
CA LEU A 447 6.20 -4.91 9.04
C LEU A 447 6.56 -3.43 9.12
N SER A 448 6.91 -2.84 8.00
CA SER A 448 7.28 -1.44 7.84
C SER A 448 6.67 -0.88 6.56
N ASN A 449 6.46 0.44 6.52
CA ASN A 449 6.12 1.17 5.32
C ASN A 449 6.65 2.62 5.37
N HIS A 450 6.31 3.41 4.38
CA HIS A 450 6.79 4.78 4.23
C HIS A 450 6.23 5.79 5.26
N ASP A 451 5.23 5.41 6.05
CA ASP A 451 4.62 6.26 7.10
C ASP A 451 5.11 5.90 8.52
N HIS A 452 5.44 4.64 8.76
CA HIS A 452 5.72 4.11 10.08
C HIS A 452 7.24 4.04 10.36
N SER A 453 7.63 3.92 11.62
CA SER A 453 9.00 3.56 11.94
C SER A 453 9.33 2.18 11.36
N ARG A 454 10.59 1.94 11.02
CA ARG A 454 10.99 0.61 10.54
C ARG A 454 10.94 -0.40 11.67
N PHE A 455 10.52 -1.63 11.37
CA PHE A 455 10.35 -2.66 12.40
C PHE A 455 11.64 -2.93 13.18
N LEU A 456 12.77 -2.95 12.50
CA LEU A 456 14.06 -3.17 13.15
C LEU A 456 14.35 -2.08 14.20
N THR A 457 14.01 -0.83 13.94
CA THR A 457 14.08 0.26 14.93
C THR A 457 13.15 -0.02 16.11
N ARG A 458 11.92 -0.47 15.90
CA ARG A 458 10.99 -0.79 16.99
C ARG A 458 11.51 -1.90 17.92
N THR A 459 12.43 -2.75 17.47
CA THR A 459 13.05 -3.78 18.32
C THR A 459 13.91 -3.19 19.44
N ASN A 460 14.31 -1.93 19.36
CA ASN A 460 15.08 -1.25 20.42
C ASN A 460 14.22 -0.82 21.60
N GLN A 461 12.90 -0.87 21.47
CA GLN A 461 11.92 -0.55 22.52
C GLN A 461 12.05 0.90 23.05
N THR A 462 12.49 1.81 22.20
CA THR A 462 12.70 3.23 22.55
C THR A 462 11.57 4.08 21.95
N VAL A 463 10.86 4.80 22.80
CA VAL A 463 9.85 5.77 22.38
C VAL A 463 10.52 7.04 21.91
N GLY A 464 10.25 7.47 20.66
CA GLY A 464 10.80 8.69 20.13
C GLY A 464 10.70 8.81 18.61
N ARG A 465 11.16 9.96 18.14
CA ARG A 465 11.19 10.34 16.73
C ARG A 465 12.54 11.00 16.40
N LEU A 466 12.78 11.22 15.11
CA LEU A 466 13.98 11.91 14.61
C LEU A 466 14.25 13.24 15.35
N VAL A 467 13.20 14.06 15.53
CA VAL A 467 13.33 15.39 16.17
C VAL A 467 13.62 15.33 17.67
N SER A 468 13.22 14.26 18.35
CA SER A 468 13.41 14.11 19.80
C SER A 468 14.70 13.38 20.17
N LEU A 469 15.14 12.40 19.40
CA LEU A 469 16.26 11.52 19.74
C LEU A 469 17.41 11.54 18.74
N GLY A 470 17.21 12.12 17.56
CA GLY A 470 18.19 12.11 16.49
C GLY A 470 18.25 10.78 15.74
N ARG A 471 18.92 10.80 14.59
CA ARG A 471 18.96 9.67 13.63
C ARG A 471 19.74 8.46 14.12
N ALA A 472 20.78 8.66 14.93
CA ALA A 472 21.63 7.58 15.42
C ALA A 472 20.85 6.64 16.36
N ALA A 473 20.01 7.18 17.22
CA ALA A 473 19.23 6.42 18.20
C ALA A 473 18.28 5.39 17.54
N ALA A 474 17.88 5.59 16.30
CA ALA A 474 17.06 4.62 15.56
C ALA A 474 17.75 3.26 15.34
N SER A 475 19.09 3.24 15.36
CA SER A 475 19.89 2.04 15.13
C SER A 475 20.55 1.51 16.42
N GLU A 476 20.40 2.20 17.55
CA GLU A 476 20.95 1.79 18.84
C GLU A 476 20.04 0.77 19.54
N GLY A 477 20.61 -0.29 20.07
CA GLY A 477 19.87 -1.30 20.83
C GLY A 477 18.93 -2.18 19.99
N ILE A 478 19.06 -2.20 18.69
CA ILE A 478 18.27 -3.04 17.78
C ILE A 478 18.56 -4.52 17.99
N ARG A 479 17.54 -5.36 17.75
CA ARG A 479 17.57 -6.81 18.00
C ARG A 479 17.21 -7.60 16.75
N TYR A 480 18.20 -8.07 16.01
CA TYR A 480 17.98 -8.86 14.79
C TYR A 480 17.22 -10.17 15.04
N GLY A 481 17.37 -10.80 16.22
CA GLY A 481 16.61 -11.99 16.56
C GLY A 481 15.10 -11.75 16.62
N VAL A 482 14.68 -10.62 17.17
CA VAL A 482 13.26 -10.20 17.20
C VAL A 482 12.77 -9.89 15.78
N PHE A 483 13.60 -9.23 14.98
CA PHE A 483 13.25 -8.94 13.58
C PHE A 483 13.10 -10.23 12.75
N ARG A 484 14.00 -11.20 12.92
CA ARG A 484 13.86 -12.52 12.27
C ARG A 484 12.57 -13.23 12.68
N ALA A 485 12.19 -13.16 13.96
CA ALA A 485 10.91 -13.71 14.41
C ALA A 485 9.72 -13.03 13.70
N ALA A 486 9.77 -11.71 13.54
CA ALA A 486 8.75 -10.97 12.81
C ALA A 486 8.67 -11.39 11.33
N VAL A 487 9.81 -11.55 10.67
CA VAL A 487 9.87 -12.03 9.27
C VAL A 487 9.33 -13.46 9.16
N MET A 488 9.61 -14.33 10.13
CA MET A 488 9.02 -15.68 10.15
C MET A 488 7.48 -15.60 10.23
N VAL A 489 6.94 -14.79 11.11
CA VAL A 489 5.48 -14.60 11.19
C VAL A 489 4.95 -14.03 9.87
N GLN A 490 5.61 -13.02 9.30
CA GLN A 490 5.21 -12.40 8.03
C GLN A 490 5.13 -13.41 6.89
N MET A 491 6.12 -14.28 6.76
CA MET A 491 6.20 -15.29 5.69
C MET A 491 5.33 -16.52 5.93
N THR A 492 4.73 -16.64 7.11
CA THR A 492 3.93 -17.84 7.46
C THR A 492 2.50 -17.52 7.87
N TRP A 493 2.13 -16.25 8.09
CA TRP A 493 0.76 -15.81 8.39
C TRP A 493 -0.10 -15.71 7.11
N PRO A 494 -1.44 -15.90 7.18
CA PRO A 494 -2.31 -15.71 6.00
C PRO A 494 -2.23 -14.30 5.42
N GLY A 495 -2.03 -14.19 4.12
CA GLY A 495 -1.94 -12.93 3.38
C GLY A 495 -0.72 -12.88 2.48
N ALA A 496 -0.46 -11.71 1.92
CA ALA A 496 0.65 -11.42 1.02
C ALA A 496 1.79 -10.73 1.80
N PRO A 497 2.90 -11.42 2.08
CA PRO A 497 4.05 -10.81 2.73
C PRO A 497 4.54 -9.61 1.92
N THR A 498 4.69 -8.45 2.55
CA THR A 498 5.09 -7.22 1.87
C THR A 498 6.33 -6.63 2.51
N ILE A 499 7.42 -6.62 1.78
CA ILE A 499 8.71 -6.09 2.21
C ILE A 499 8.77 -4.61 1.82
N TYR A 500 8.94 -3.72 2.80
CA TYR A 500 9.29 -2.34 2.53
C TYR A 500 10.77 -2.26 2.14
N TYR A 501 11.10 -1.59 1.02
CA TYR A 501 12.45 -1.57 0.49
C TYR A 501 13.50 -1.33 1.59
N GLY A 502 14.53 -2.14 1.63
CA GLY A 502 15.63 -2.02 2.58
C GLY A 502 15.41 -2.69 3.93
N ASP A 503 14.19 -3.13 4.30
CA ASP A 503 13.99 -3.96 5.50
C ASP A 503 14.84 -5.23 5.42
N GLU A 504 14.88 -5.86 4.24
CA GLU A 504 15.70 -7.04 3.99
C GLU A 504 17.20 -6.79 4.13
N ALA A 505 17.63 -5.55 3.95
CA ALA A 505 19.03 -5.13 4.08
C ALA A 505 19.39 -4.66 5.49
N GLY A 506 18.48 -4.72 6.45
CA GLY A 506 18.70 -4.31 7.83
C GLY A 506 18.59 -2.79 8.05
N MET A 507 17.81 -2.07 7.24
CA MET A 507 17.61 -0.65 7.41
C MET A 507 16.82 -0.31 8.68
N CYS A 508 17.24 0.75 9.35
CA CYS A 508 16.56 1.39 10.47
C CYS A 508 15.96 2.74 10.04
N GLY A 509 15.10 3.30 10.87
CA GLY A 509 14.53 4.64 10.71
C GLY A 509 13.35 4.85 11.65
N TRP A 510 13.26 6.05 12.22
CA TRP A 510 12.06 6.52 12.89
C TRP A 510 10.93 6.67 11.86
N THR A 511 9.75 7.05 12.32
CA THR A 511 8.63 7.38 11.40
C THR A 511 9.05 8.44 10.38
N ASP A 512 8.28 8.64 9.31
CA ASP A 512 8.67 9.57 8.26
C ASP A 512 9.16 10.93 8.80
N PRO A 513 10.17 11.56 8.19
CA PRO A 513 10.88 11.16 6.97
C PRO A 513 12.04 10.16 7.15
N ASP A 514 12.39 9.79 8.37
CA ASP A 514 13.61 9.02 8.67
C ASP A 514 13.54 7.56 8.19
N ASN A 515 12.35 6.99 8.11
CA ASN A 515 12.13 5.64 7.55
C ASN A 515 12.43 5.57 6.04
N ARG A 516 12.53 6.73 5.36
CA ARG A 516 12.77 6.87 3.92
C ARG A 516 14.25 7.11 3.61
N ARG A 517 15.13 6.46 4.36
CA ARG A 517 16.56 6.48 4.10
C ARG A 517 16.85 5.83 2.74
N PRO A 518 17.94 6.22 2.04
CA PRO A 518 18.30 5.58 0.78
C PRO A 518 18.71 4.13 1.01
N TYR A 519 18.40 3.26 0.02
CA TYR A 519 18.81 1.87 0.08
C TYR A 519 20.34 1.77 0.19
N PRO A 520 20.89 0.96 1.12
CA PRO A 520 22.32 0.95 1.43
C PRO A 520 23.13 0.05 0.48
N TRP A 521 23.09 0.31 -0.83
CA TRP A 521 23.84 -0.46 -1.83
C TRP A 521 25.34 -0.56 -1.49
N GLY A 522 25.84 -1.80 -1.46
CA GLY A 522 27.22 -2.09 -1.07
C GLY A 522 27.50 -2.13 0.43
N LYS A 523 26.48 -1.85 1.25
CA LYS A 523 26.55 -1.83 2.73
C LYS A 523 25.41 -2.62 3.39
N GLU A 524 24.76 -3.48 2.62
CA GLU A 524 23.60 -4.28 3.06
C GLU A 524 23.99 -5.26 4.15
N ASN A 525 23.07 -5.55 5.05
CA ASN A 525 23.18 -6.71 5.92
C ASN A 525 22.87 -7.98 5.11
N LEU A 526 23.91 -8.63 4.61
CA LEU A 526 23.79 -9.81 3.75
C LEU A 526 23.11 -11.00 4.43
N GLU A 527 23.31 -11.16 5.75
CA GLU A 527 22.63 -12.22 6.51
C GLU A 527 21.12 -12.02 6.52
N MET A 528 20.67 -10.79 6.63
CA MET A 528 19.24 -10.48 6.60
C MET A 528 18.63 -10.67 5.21
N ILE A 529 19.37 -10.32 4.15
CA ILE A 529 18.94 -10.61 2.77
C ILE A 529 18.79 -12.11 2.55
N GLU A 530 19.79 -12.90 2.94
CA GLU A 530 19.75 -14.36 2.84
C GLU A 530 18.62 -14.96 3.68
N PHE A 531 18.35 -14.40 4.86
CA PHE A 531 17.25 -14.84 5.69
C PHE A 531 15.88 -14.59 5.02
N HIS A 532 15.68 -13.42 4.43
CA HIS A 532 14.45 -13.11 3.66
C HIS A 532 14.31 -14.04 2.46
N ARG A 533 15.40 -14.27 1.72
CA ARG A 533 15.41 -15.19 0.57
C ARG A 533 15.06 -16.61 0.99
N TYR A 534 15.64 -17.09 2.09
CA TYR A 534 15.36 -18.40 2.65
C TYR A 534 13.90 -18.56 3.08
N MET A 535 13.36 -17.59 3.84
CA MET A 535 11.98 -17.62 4.31
C MET A 535 10.97 -17.46 3.16
N GLY A 536 11.25 -16.60 2.18
CA GLY A 536 10.46 -16.49 0.95
C GLY A 536 10.46 -17.80 0.15
N GLY A 537 11.60 -18.49 0.09
CA GLY A 537 11.71 -19.80 -0.52
C GLY A 537 10.87 -20.88 0.19
N ILE A 538 10.82 -20.88 1.52
CA ILE A 538 9.92 -21.76 2.30
C ILE A 538 8.47 -21.41 1.98
N HIS A 539 8.11 -20.14 2.07
CA HIS A 539 6.77 -19.64 1.78
C HIS A 539 6.27 -20.10 0.40
N ASN A 540 7.09 -19.96 -0.62
CA ASN A 540 6.71 -20.29 -1.99
C ASN A 540 6.60 -21.80 -2.26
N ARG A 541 7.36 -22.65 -1.54
CA ARG A 541 7.32 -24.10 -1.71
C ARG A 541 6.17 -24.79 -1.01
N ILE A 542 5.57 -24.16 -0.01
CA ILE A 542 4.53 -24.78 0.84
C ILE A 542 3.17 -24.15 0.52
N PRO A 543 2.29 -24.84 -0.24
CA PRO A 543 0.98 -24.29 -0.63
C PRO A 543 0.12 -23.84 0.55
N ALA A 544 0.25 -24.51 1.71
CA ALA A 544 -0.45 -24.15 2.93
C ALA A 544 -0.07 -22.74 3.43
N LEU A 545 1.16 -22.29 3.24
CA LEU A 545 1.59 -20.95 3.63
C LEU A 545 1.02 -19.86 2.73
N LYS A 546 0.81 -20.17 1.46
CA LYS A 546 0.25 -19.20 0.48
C LYS A 546 -1.28 -19.09 0.57
N ARG A 547 -1.98 -20.20 0.78
CA ARG A 547 -3.45 -20.26 0.60
C ARG A 547 -4.20 -20.87 1.78
N GLY A 548 -3.49 -21.40 2.76
CA GLY A 548 -4.08 -22.16 3.86
C GLY A 548 -4.75 -21.29 4.90
N SER A 549 -5.68 -21.90 5.63
CA SER A 549 -6.22 -21.34 6.87
C SER A 549 -5.19 -21.38 7.99
N VAL A 550 -5.39 -20.57 9.01
CA VAL A 550 -4.56 -20.56 10.24
C VAL A 550 -5.32 -21.23 11.38
N ILE A 551 -4.61 -22.04 12.15
CA ILE A 551 -5.14 -22.71 13.33
C ILE A 551 -4.25 -22.39 14.53
N LYS A 552 -4.84 -21.89 15.60
CA LYS A 552 -4.16 -21.68 16.88
C LYS A 552 -3.83 -23.06 17.49
N LEU A 553 -2.55 -23.30 17.73
CA LEU A 553 -2.08 -24.52 18.42
C LEU A 553 -1.75 -24.24 19.89
N LEU A 554 -1.07 -23.12 20.15
CA LEU A 554 -0.67 -22.75 21.51
C LEU A 554 -0.63 -21.24 21.69
N ALA A 555 -1.04 -20.79 22.85
CA ALA A 555 -0.78 -19.46 23.38
C ALA A 555 -0.17 -19.58 24.78
N GLY A 556 1.00 -19.03 24.95
CA GLY A 556 1.73 -19.03 26.22
C GLY A 556 2.38 -17.67 26.47
N ASN A 557 3.05 -17.53 27.62
CA ASN A 557 3.78 -16.31 27.90
C ASN A 557 4.95 -16.16 26.92
N HIS A 558 4.95 -15.10 26.13
CA HIS A 558 5.91 -14.83 25.05
C HIS A 558 6.01 -15.94 23.98
N LEU A 559 4.99 -16.77 23.83
CA LEU A 559 4.99 -17.90 22.90
C LEU A 559 3.66 -18.02 22.17
N ILE A 560 3.72 -18.10 20.86
CA ILE A 560 2.62 -18.49 20.00
C ILE A 560 3.04 -19.66 19.13
N ALA A 561 2.11 -20.59 18.89
CA ALA A 561 2.26 -21.61 17.86
C ALA A 561 0.97 -21.73 17.06
N TYR A 562 1.11 -21.91 15.76
CA TYR A 562 -0.02 -22.02 14.84
C TYR A 562 0.30 -22.96 13.69
N GLY A 563 -0.76 -23.56 13.14
CA GLY A 563 -0.68 -24.37 11.93
C GLY A 563 -1.31 -23.65 10.74
N ARG A 564 -0.82 -23.97 9.56
CA ARG A 564 -1.38 -23.54 8.28
C ARG A 564 -1.84 -24.78 7.50
N MET A 565 -3.06 -24.76 6.98
CA MET A 565 -3.68 -25.93 6.35
C MET A 565 -4.34 -25.57 5.03
N HIS A 566 -4.02 -26.34 3.97
CA HIS A 566 -4.64 -26.25 2.66
C HIS A 566 -4.81 -27.65 2.06
N GLY A 567 -6.01 -28.21 2.19
CA GLY A 567 -6.24 -29.60 1.86
C GLY A 567 -5.27 -30.53 2.64
N LYS A 568 -4.54 -31.36 1.93
CA LYS A 568 -3.52 -32.26 2.53
C LYS A 568 -2.17 -31.58 2.84
N TYR A 569 -1.97 -30.33 2.44
CA TYR A 569 -0.75 -29.58 2.76
C TYR A 569 -0.88 -28.93 4.14
N LYS A 570 0.10 -29.15 4.99
CA LYS A 570 0.12 -28.69 6.39
C LYS A 570 1.50 -28.17 6.76
N ALA A 571 1.54 -27.13 7.59
CA ALA A 571 2.75 -26.58 8.19
C ALA A 571 2.43 -26.10 9.62
N ALA A 572 3.40 -26.16 10.54
CA ALA A 572 3.28 -25.66 11.92
C ALA A 572 4.62 -25.09 12.39
#